data_8dbfdf9b6b18f8546c9ed57d1576241c
#
_entry.id   8dbfdf9b6b18f8546c9ed57d1576241c
#
_cell.length_a   1.000
_cell.length_b   1.000
_cell.length_c   1.000
_cell.angle_alpha   90.00
_cell.angle_beta   90.00
_cell.angle_gamma   90.00
#
_symmetry.space_group_name_H-M   'P 1'
#
loop_
_entity.id
_entity.type
_entity.pdbx_description
1 polymer ?
#
loop_
_entity_poly.entity_id
_entity_poly.type
_entity_poly.pdbx_seq_one_letter_code
_entity_poly.pdbx_strand_id
1 'polypeptide(L)'
;ENPNYPSFAALPQPMTASNRENLLRSARQKIASQTTQNRNGEAILMGLGLWEDGRLNTEHSQYARSLKQKLEAKGGKVLNRDEVLEVFYQPTNEYISSDFHIEADLEMLVIATMAQQGEVEIVLNGGNRINASNIANINSITNQDNYTFVNICPPKGLNVALIRELMLGILGTDRTAELDDRESSVFADLCSQAQILENKVVRLEHDINGGYFFAGNIEIISEEKARALTNEFDRLKGMCNQIQRYNTKAKMRNIEWPVDIVRTTMTETRKKMEDLSTMLRELDDFKQIISYLRTAQSNIPEGDFKKEITDANDQIATVVTQSKSVRDTYKNNLESLRERYAEWYMEEYLKAHISNIDAGKLQRLMNCDNKRVCDIVSDASFVNPMQYDQWKQKSAKLKPADPSVTKQ
;
A
#
# COMPACT_ATOMS: atom_id res chain seq x y z
N GLU A 1 10.38 -19.05 54.28
CA GLU A 1 10.24 -18.13 53.13
C GLU A 1 11.06 -18.67 51.97
N ASN A 2 10.49 -18.68 50.77
CA ASN A 2 11.19 -19.14 49.57
C ASN A 2 12.06 -17.98 49.04
N PRO A 3 13.40 -18.09 49.16
CA PRO A 3 14.33 -16.99 48.77
C PRO A 3 14.30 -16.72 47.25
N ASN A 4 13.77 -17.64 46.48
CA ASN A 4 13.68 -17.53 45.02
C ASN A 4 12.27 -17.05 44.52
N TYR A 5 11.37 -16.75 45.49
CA TYR A 5 10.05 -16.24 45.12
C TYR A 5 10.14 -14.81 44.55
N PRO A 6 9.40 -14.48 43.47
CA PRO A 6 9.51 -13.19 42.83
C PRO A 6 9.07 -12.04 43.76
N SER A 7 9.81 -10.93 43.75
CA SER A 7 9.44 -9.73 44.50
C SER A 7 8.59 -8.79 43.63
N PHE A 8 7.39 -8.52 44.05
CA PHE A 8 6.46 -7.60 43.38
C PHE A 8 6.41 -6.23 44.02
N ALA A 9 7.55 -5.72 44.48
CA ALA A 9 7.67 -4.41 45.17
C ALA A 9 7.19 -3.21 44.32
N ALA A 10 7.19 -3.34 42.98
CA ALA A 10 6.72 -2.30 42.08
C ALA A 10 5.18 -2.23 41.96
N LEU A 11 4.42 -3.19 42.51
CA LEU A 11 2.97 -3.15 42.50
C LEU A 11 2.46 -2.05 43.45
N PRO A 12 1.46 -1.25 43.01
CA PRO A 12 0.83 -0.23 43.85
C PRO A 12 0.12 -0.83 45.09
N GLN A 13 -0.34 -2.06 44.97
CA GLN A 13 -1.02 -2.82 46.04
C GLN A 13 -0.50 -4.27 46.03
N PRO A 14 -0.34 -4.89 47.21
CA PRO A 14 0.08 -6.28 47.28
C PRO A 14 -0.83 -7.21 46.49
N MET A 15 -0.27 -8.26 45.91
CA MET A 15 -1.03 -9.31 45.27
C MET A 15 -1.81 -10.10 46.33
N THR A 16 -3.11 -10.22 46.14
CA THR A 16 -4.02 -10.98 47.03
C THR A 16 -4.87 -11.91 46.20
N ALA A 17 -5.52 -12.89 46.82
CA ALA A 17 -6.42 -13.79 46.11
C ALA A 17 -7.51 -13.05 45.31
N SER A 18 -7.98 -11.88 45.78
CA SER A 18 -9.05 -11.11 45.14
C SER A 18 -8.60 -10.32 43.92
N ASN A 19 -7.34 -9.87 43.82
CA ASN A 19 -6.83 -9.08 42.71
C ASN A 19 -5.87 -9.84 41.78
N ARG A 20 -5.46 -11.04 42.14
CA ARG A 20 -4.46 -11.85 41.44
C ARG A 20 -4.80 -12.04 39.97
N GLU A 21 -6.00 -12.52 39.65
CA GLU A 21 -6.42 -12.78 38.26
C GLU A 21 -6.35 -11.49 37.39
N ASN A 22 -6.74 -10.35 37.93
CA ASN A 22 -6.66 -9.08 37.23
C ASN A 22 -5.22 -8.65 36.98
N LEU A 23 -4.33 -8.87 37.93
CA LEU A 23 -2.91 -8.58 37.81
C LEU A 23 -2.25 -9.47 36.77
N LEU A 24 -2.52 -10.77 36.79
CA LEU A 24 -2.00 -11.74 35.81
C LEU A 24 -2.53 -11.44 34.39
N ARG A 25 -3.80 -11.08 34.28
CA ARG A 25 -4.38 -10.63 33.00
C ARG A 25 -3.66 -9.37 32.47
N SER A 26 -3.34 -8.43 33.36
CA SER A 26 -2.55 -7.24 33.00
C SER A 26 -1.15 -7.60 32.47
N ALA A 27 -0.50 -8.59 33.07
CA ALA A 27 0.79 -9.09 32.60
C ALA A 27 0.67 -9.80 31.24
N ARG A 28 -0.35 -10.67 31.04
CA ARG A 28 -0.63 -11.30 29.74
C ARG A 28 -0.89 -10.27 28.63
N GLN A 29 -1.67 -9.22 28.93
CA GLN A 29 -1.90 -8.13 27.97
C GLN A 29 -0.61 -7.40 27.61
N LYS A 30 0.29 -7.18 28.59
CA LYS A 30 1.58 -6.54 28.34
C LYS A 30 2.52 -7.43 27.51
N ILE A 31 2.53 -8.74 27.72
CA ILE A 31 3.24 -9.70 26.88
C ILE A 31 2.69 -9.68 25.46
N ALA A 32 1.37 -9.69 25.29
CA ALA A 32 0.73 -9.68 23.99
C ALA A 32 0.98 -8.37 23.21
N SER A 33 1.07 -7.23 23.92
CA SER A 33 1.29 -5.92 23.32
C SER A 33 2.13 -5.03 24.22
N GLN A 34 3.42 -4.93 23.92
CA GLN A 34 4.38 -4.13 24.70
C GLN A 34 4.06 -2.63 24.73
N THR A 35 3.33 -2.14 23.71
CA THR A 35 2.94 -0.72 23.60
C THR A 35 1.77 -0.34 24.50
N THR A 36 1.02 -1.32 25.02
CA THR A 36 -0.10 -1.05 25.93
C THR A 36 0.43 -0.46 27.25
N GLN A 37 -0.13 0.69 27.65
CA GLN A 37 0.18 1.28 28.95
C GLN A 37 -0.52 0.45 30.05
N ASN A 38 0.24 -0.37 30.75
CA ASN A 38 -0.25 -1.23 31.83
C ASN A 38 0.79 -1.39 32.94
N ARG A 39 0.78 -0.45 33.90
CA ARG A 39 1.73 -0.41 35.01
C ARG A 39 1.70 -1.68 35.89
N ASN A 40 0.54 -2.25 36.10
CA ASN A 40 0.41 -3.49 36.87
C ASN A 40 1.06 -4.66 36.15
N GLY A 41 0.85 -4.76 34.83
CA GLY A 41 1.49 -5.79 34.01
C GLY A 41 3.01 -5.66 34.01
N GLU A 42 3.52 -4.42 33.88
CA GLU A 42 4.96 -4.15 33.97
C GLU A 42 5.53 -4.53 35.34
N ALA A 43 4.86 -4.18 36.44
CA ALA A 43 5.32 -4.48 37.77
C ALA A 43 5.38 -6.00 38.04
N ILE A 44 4.42 -6.79 37.54
CA ILE A 44 4.46 -8.25 37.61
C ILE A 44 5.67 -8.80 36.82
N LEU A 45 5.83 -8.33 35.58
CA LEU A 45 6.93 -8.79 34.73
C LEU A 45 8.31 -8.38 35.27
N MET A 46 8.42 -7.19 35.88
CA MET A 46 9.64 -6.76 36.61
C MET A 46 9.96 -7.72 37.76
N GLY A 47 8.95 -8.11 38.56
CA GLY A 47 9.13 -9.05 39.64
C GLY A 47 9.64 -10.43 39.21
N LEU A 48 9.29 -10.84 38.00
CA LEU A 48 9.77 -12.09 37.37
C LEU A 48 11.10 -11.90 36.61
N GLY A 49 11.67 -10.67 36.57
CA GLY A 49 12.87 -10.35 35.80
C GLY A 49 12.66 -10.39 34.28
N LEU A 50 11.41 -10.14 33.83
CA LEU A 50 11.00 -10.25 32.42
C LEU A 50 10.75 -8.89 31.75
N TRP A 51 10.86 -7.79 32.49
CA TRP A 51 10.67 -6.43 32.00
C TRP A 51 11.79 -5.52 32.45
N GLU A 52 12.51 -4.95 31.49
CA GLU A 52 13.65 -4.07 31.72
C GLU A 52 13.72 -3.01 30.60
N ASP A 53 14.07 -1.79 30.93
CA ASP A 53 14.24 -0.66 29.98
C ASP A 53 13.06 -0.46 29.03
N GLY A 54 11.82 -0.68 29.53
CA GLY A 54 10.61 -0.49 28.74
C GLY A 54 10.29 -1.61 27.75
N ARG A 55 10.96 -2.76 27.85
CA ARG A 55 10.78 -3.91 26.94
C ARG A 55 10.81 -5.24 27.67
N LEU A 56 10.26 -6.27 27.03
CA LEU A 56 10.40 -7.65 27.48
C LEU A 56 11.84 -8.12 27.29
N ASN A 57 12.39 -8.76 28.33
CA ASN A 57 13.72 -9.35 28.33
C ASN A 57 13.70 -10.63 29.18
N THR A 58 14.24 -11.74 28.66
CA THR A 58 14.33 -13.03 29.37
C THR A 58 15.73 -13.32 29.91
N GLU A 59 16.74 -12.52 29.52
CA GLU A 59 18.14 -12.78 29.86
C GLU A 59 18.42 -12.66 31.35
N HIS A 60 17.75 -11.72 32.03
CA HIS A 60 17.93 -11.47 33.44
C HIS A 60 17.00 -12.26 34.34
N SER A 61 15.99 -12.93 33.75
CA SER A 61 15.09 -13.80 34.53
C SER A 61 15.76 -15.12 34.89
N GLN A 62 15.88 -15.40 36.20
CA GLN A 62 16.37 -16.71 36.64
C GLN A 62 15.45 -17.87 36.23
N TYR A 63 14.15 -17.61 36.16
CA TYR A 63 13.14 -18.58 35.76
C TYR A 63 13.29 -18.95 34.28
N ALA A 64 13.41 -17.97 33.41
CA ALA A 64 13.60 -18.20 31.98
C ALA A 64 14.94 -18.90 31.70
N ARG A 65 16.01 -18.53 32.41
CA ARG A 65 17.31 -19.20 32.27
C ARG A 65 17.27 -20.67 32.64
N SER A 66 16.56 -21.03 33.72
CA SER A 66 16.40 -22.45 34.09
C SER A 66 15.70 -23.25 32.99
N LEU A 67 14.59 -22.72 32.43
CA LEU A 67 13.89 -23.38 31.34
C LEU A 67 14.77 -23.52 30.08
N LYS A 68 15.59 -22.51 29.76
CA LYS A 68 16.56 -22.59 28.65
C LYS A 68 17.59 -23.70 28.90
N GLN A 69 18.16 -23.74 30.08
CA GLN A 69 19.14 -24.79 30.46
C GLN A 69 18.53 -26.20 30.38
N LYS A 70 17.28 -26.37 30.82
CA LYS A 70 16.58 -27.66 30.70
C LYS A 70 16.37 -28.05 29.22
N LEU A 71 15.99 -27.13 28.38
CA LEU A 71 15.83 -27.37 26.93
C LEU A 71 17.18 -27.72 26.27
N GLU A 72 18.24 -26.98 26.59
CA GLU A 72 19.60 -27.25 26.12
C GLU A 72 20.12 -28.64 26.59
N ALA A 73 19.95 -28.97 27.86
CA ALA A 73 20.34 -30.26 28.41
C ALA A 73 19.65 -31.43 27.72
N LYS A 74 18.46 -31.22 27.15
CA LYS A 74 17.74 -32.20 26.33
C LYS A 74 18.14 -32.19 24.85
N GLY A 75 19.16 -31.44 24.47
CA GLY A 75 19.60 -31.34 23.09
C GLY A 75 18.53 -30.72 22.18
N GLY A 76 17.77 -29.75 22.68
CA GLY A 76 16.71 -29.05 21.92
C GLY A 76 15.43 -29.91 21.72
N LYS A 77 15.22 -30.94 22.54
CA LYS A 77 13.95 -31.67 22.56
C LYS A 77 12.92 -30.93 23.42
N VAL A 78 11.67 -31.36 23.34
CA VAL A 78 10.57 -30.78 24.11
C VAL A 78 10.73 -30.97 25.62
N LEU A 79 10.28 -29.98 26.40
CA LEU A 79 10.02 -30.14 27.84
C LEU A 79 8.55 -30.43 28.04
N ASN A 80 8.26 -31.60 28.60
CA ASN A 80 6.88 -31.96 28.96
C ASN A 80 6.45 -31.13 30.19
N ARG A 81 5.16 -30.97 30.36
CA ARG A 81 4.59 -30.26 31.52
C ARG A 81 5.21 -30.74 32.84
N ASP A 82 5.29 -32.04 33.06
CA ASP A 82 5.76 -32.62 34.32
C ASP A 82 7.27 -32.40 34.59
N GLU A 83 8.00 -31.83 33.65
CA GLU A 83 9.39 -31.40 33.81
C GLU A 83 9.51 -29.92 34.15
N VAL A 84 8.40 -29.19 34.02
CA VAL A 84 8.28 -27.76 34.32
C VAL A 84 7.48 -27.52 35.57
N LEU A 85 6.42 -28.29 35.79
CA LEU A 85 5.49 -28.18 36.91
C LEU A 85 5.40 -29.48 37.69
N GLU A 86 5.32 -29.38 39.02
CA GLU A 86 5.03 -30.48 39.92
C GLU A 86 3.74 -30.23 40.70
N VAL A 87 3.15 -31.29 41.19
CA VAL A 87 1.94 -31.21 42.03
C VAL A 87 2.33 -30.78 43.43
N PHE A 88 1.86 -29.59 43.84
CA PHE A 88 2.04 -29.11 45.20
C PHE A 88 1.02 -29.67 46.17
N TYR A 89 -0.28 -29.71 45.76
CA TYR A 89 -1.33 -30.25 46.60
C TYR A 89 -2.39 -30.97 45.78
N GLN A 90 -2.45 -32.27 45.91
CA GLN A 90 -3.33 -33.12 45.09
C GLN A 90 -4.84 -32.84 45.22
N PRO A 91 -5.41 -32.61 46.41
CA PRO A 91 -6.85 -32.42 46.55
C PRO A 91 -7.41 -31.20 45.77
N THR A 92 -6.58 -30.17 45.58
CA THR A 92 -6.98 -28.93 44.85
C THR A 92 -6.36 -28.85 43.48
N ASN A 93 -5.53 -29.85 43.07
CA ASN A 93 -4.74 -29.78 41.84
C ASN A 93 -3.94 -28.48 41.70
N GLU A 94 -3.28 -28.06 42.80
CA GLU A 94 -2.37 -26.95 42.79
C GLU A 94 -1.03 -27.40 42.22
N TYR A 95 -0.51 -26.63 41.27
CA TYR A 95 0.77 -26.89 40.61
C TYR A 95 1.71 -25.69 40.84
N ILE A 96 2.99 -26.05 41.04
CA ILE A 96 4.09 -25.08 41.19
C ILE A 96 5.20 -25.45 40.22
N SER A 97 6.09 -24.49 39.92
CA SER A 97 7.28 -24.77 39.14
C SER A 97 8.23 -25.72 39.88
N SER A 98 8.80 -26.71 39.18
CA SER A 98 9.65 -27.72 39.77
C SER A 98 10.97 -27.18 40.34
N ASP A 99 11.47 -26.05 39.84
CA ASP A 99 12.77 -25.48 40.23
C ASP A 99 12.67 -24.41 41.31
N PHE A 100 11.63 -23.56 41.23
CA PHE A 100 11.52 -22.36 42.06
C PHE A 100 10.32 -22.36 43.00
N HIS A 101 9.44 -23.35 42.87
CA HIS A 101 8.20 -23.46 43.63
C HIS A 101 7.32 -22.22 43.59
N ILE A 102 7.29 -21.56 42.42
CA ILE A 102 6.33 -20.48 42.12
C ILE A 102 5.09 -21.09 41.48
N GLU A 103 3.96 -20.40 41.61
CA GLU A 103 2.67 -20.93 41.12
C GLU A 103 2.68 -21.03 39.59
N ALA A 104 1.95 -22.02 39.07
CA ALA A 104 1.91 -22.35 37.65
C ALA A 104 1.47 -21.16 36.74
N ASP A 105 0.65 -20.26 37.26
CA ASP A 105 0.23 -19.06 36.52
C ASP A 105 1.37 -18.02 36.34
N LEU A 106 2.27 -17.91 37.33
CA LEU A 106 3.49 -17.09 37.22
C LEU A 106 4.51 -17.75 36.29
N GLU A 107 4.69 -19.08 36.39
CA GLU A 107 5.56 -19.81 35.48
C GLU A 107 5.06 -19.71 34.02
N MET A 108 3.73 -19.73 33.80
CA MET A 108 3.16 -19.52 32.49
C MET A 108 3.46 -18.12 31.93
N LEU A 109 3.57 -17.06 32.75
CA LEU A 109 4.00 -15.73 32.27
C LEU A 109 5.46 -15.76 31.81
N VAL A 110 6.32 -16.53 32.48
CA VAL A 110 7.73 -16.73 32.06
C VAL A 110 7.74 -17.41 30.69
N ILE A 111 7.04 -18.53 30.54
CA ILE A 111 6.98 -19.29 29.30
C ILE A 111 6.36 -18.45 28.17
N ALA A 112 5.31 -17.69 28.45
CA ALA A 112 4.69 -16.79 27.47
C ALA A 112 5.63 -15.68 27.02
N THR A 113 6.44 -15.13 27.93
CA THR A 113 7.44 -14.13 27.57
C THR A 113 8.54 -14.73 26.68
N MET A 114 9.01 -15.96 26.99
CA MET A 114 9.93 -16.70 26.15
C MET A 114 9.33 -16.98 24.76
N ALA A 115 8.05 -17.32 24.69
CA ALA A 115 7.35 -17.52 23.42
C ALA A 115 7.25 -16.21 22.61
N GLN A 116 6.97 -15.07 23.26
CA GLN A 116 6.96 -13.76 22.63
C GLN A 116 8.34 -13.38 22.06
N GLN A 117 9.41 -13.72 22.77
CA GLN A 117 10.79 -13.53 22.30
C GLN A 117 11.22 -14.54 21.24
N GLY A 118 10.38 -15.55 20.96
CA GLY A 118 10.66 -16.60 19.98
C GLY A 118 11.71 -17.60 20.44
N GLU A 119 11.84 -17.80 21.73
CA GLU A 119 12.77 -18.75 22.34
C GLU A 119 12.14 -20.12 22.53
N VAL A 120 10.80 -20.18 22.60
CA VAL A 120 10.01 -21.42 22.73
C VAL A 120 8.67 -21.30 22.00
N GLU A 121 8.02 -22.43 21.81
CA GLU A 121 6.59 -22.55 21.46
C GLU A 121 5.87 -23.32 22.56
N ILE A 122 4.65 -22.89 22.92
CA ILE A 122 3.80 -23.58 23.90
C ILE A 122 2.80 -24.43 23.15
N VAL A 123 2.74 -25.72 23.49
CA VAL A 123 1.74 -26.63 22.93
C VAL A 123 0.65 -26.85 23.98
N LEU A 124 -0.56 -26.38 23.66
CA LEU A 124 -1.73 -26.56 24.51
C LEU A 124 -2.45 -27.89 24.22
N ASN A 125 -3.34 -28.30 25.10
CA ASN A 125 -4.25 -29.40 24.85
C ASN A 125 -5.03 -29.18 23.53
N GLY A 126 -5.22 -30.28 22.76
CA GLY A 126 -5.85 -30.19 21.44
C GLY A 126 -4.88 -29.77 20.31
N GLY A 127 -3.57 -29.67 20.60
CA GLY A 127 -2.54 -29.41 19.59
C GLY A 127 -2.38 -27.92 19.18
N ASN A 128 -3.13 -27.01 19.77
CA ASN A 128 -2.99 -25.57 19.55
C ASN A 128 -1.61 -25.11 20.04
N ARG A 129 -0.96 -24.25 19.23
CA ARG A 129 0.36 -23.72 19.57
C ARG A 129 0.30 -22.23 19.79
N ILE A 130 1.03 -21.74 20.80
CA ILE A 130 1.27 -20.31 21.03
C ILE A 130 2.76 -20.04 20.79
N ASN A 131 3.05 -19.08 19.95
CA ASN A 131 4.38 -18.62 19.59
C ASN A 131 4.38 -17.09 19.34
N ALA A 132 5.50 -16.53 18.96
CA ALA A 132 5.64 -15.08 18.76
C ALA A 132 4.64 -14.47 17.74
N SER A 133 4.18 -15.24 16.76
CA SER A 133 3.27 -14.73 15.72
C SER A 133 1.81 -14.63 16.17
N ASN A 134 1.42 -15.43 17.12
CA ASN A 134 0.05 -15.51 17.65
C ASN A 134 -0.04 -15.32 19.17
N ILE A 135 0.96 -14.68 19.77
CA ILE A 135 1.09 -14.49 21.22
C ILE A 135 -0.14 -13.81 21.85
N ALA A 136 -0.93 -13.07 21.08
CA ALA A 136 -2.19 -12.49 21.57
C ALA A 136 -3.15 -13.54 22.15
N ASN A 137 -3.04 -14.81 21.69
CA ASN A 137 -3.84 -15.94 22.20
C ASN A 137 -3.55 -16.23 23.67
N ILE A 138 -2.44 -15.75 24.25
CA ILE A 138 -2.17 -15.88 25.70
C ILE A 138 -3.25 -15.24 26.55
N ASN A 139 -3.97 -14.23 26.04
CA ASN A 139 -5.05 -13.57 26.73
C ASN A 139 -6.31 -14.45 26.90
N SER A 140 -6.45 -15.49 26.08
CA SER A 140 -7.56 -16.46 26.12
C SER A 140 -7.24 -17.73 26.89
N ILE A 141 -6.03 -17.85 27.42
CA ILE A 141 -5.64 -18.98 28.27
C ILE A 141 -6.47 -18.97 29.55
N THR A 142 -7.07 -20.11 29.85
CA THR A 142 -7.81 -20.32 31.10
C THR A 142 -6.85 -20.64 32.25
N ASN A 143 -7.35 -20.53 33.52
CA ASN A 143 -6.55 -20.95 34.67
C ASN A 143 -6.16 -22.43 34.57
N GLN A 144 -7.00 -23.26 33.97
CA GLN A 144 -6.69 -24.66 33.73
C GLN A 144 -5.54 -24.85 32.74
N ASP A 145 -5.45 -24.03 31.68
CA ASP A 145 -4.39 -24.12 30.69
C ASP A 145 -3.00 -23.83 31.28
N ASN A 146 -2.92 -23.04 32.37
CA ASN A 146 -1.66 -22.72 33.04
C ASN A 146 -0.93 -23.99 33.57
N TYR A 147 -1.66 -25.06 33.84
CA TYR A 147 -1.07 -26.30 34.35
C TYR A 147 -1.43 -27.54 33.52
N THR A 148 -2.16 -27.39 32.41
CA THR A 148 -2.53 -28.51 31.53
C THR A 148 -1.95 -28.41 30.14
N PHE A 149 -1.01 -27.50 29.87
CA PHE A 149 -0.29 -27.49 28.60
C PHE A 149 0.48 -28.81 28.41
N VAL A 150 0.69 -29.22 27.15
CA VAL A 150 1.30 -30.52 26.85
C VAL A 150 2.82 -30.45 27.01
N ASN A 151 3.44 -29.50 26.34
CA ASN A 151 4.88 -29.30 26.37
C ASN A 151 5.29 -27.88 25.88
N ILE A 152 6.56 -27.58 26.09
CA ILE A 152 7.27 -26.46 25.55
C ILE A 152 8.25 -26.97 24.51
N CYS A 153 8.18 -26.48 23.29
CA CYS A 153 9.06 -26.84 22.18
C CYS A 153 10.12 -25.79 21.94
N PRO A 154 11.31 -26.19 21.44
CA PRO A 154 12.22 -25.24 20.79
C PRO A 154 11.51 -24.52 19.64
N PRO A 155 11.92 -23.27 19.34
CA PRO A 155 11.32 -22.51 18.23
C PRO A 155 11.69 -23.16 16.89
N LYS A 156 10.83 -22.98 15.89
CA LYS A 156 11.14 -23.36 14.50
C LYS A 156 12.37 -22.59 14.02
N GLY A 157 13.19 -23.22 13.19
CA GLY A 157 14.28 -22.55 12.48
C GLY A 157 13.73 -21.49 11.50
N LEU A 158 14.52 -20.46 11.22
CA LEU A 158 14.19 -19.48 10.19
C LEU A 158 14.26 -20.17 8.81
N ASN A 159 13.19 -20.06 8.02
CA ASN A 159 13.22 -20.53 6.63
C ASN A 159 13.97 -19.49 5.77
N VAL A 160 15.29 -19.63 5.69
CA VAL A 160 16.17 -18.70 4.98
C VAL A 160 15.80 -18.59 3.49
N ALA A 161 15.37 -19.69 2.85
CA ALA A 161 14.95 -19.67 1.45
C ALA A 161 13.70 -18.79 1.26
N LEU A 162 12.73 -18.91 2.15
CA LEU A 162 11.52 -18.06 2.14
C LEU A 162 11.87 -16.59 2.36
N ILE A 163 12.70 -16.29 3.34
CA ILE A 163 13.11 -14.91 3.67
C ILE A 163 13.89 -14.29 2.52
N ARG A 164 14.74 -15.06 1.84
CA ARG A 164 15.45 -14.61 0.63
C ARG A 164 14.49 -14.20 -0.47
N GLU A 165 13.47 -15.00 -0.77
CA GLU A 165 12.48 -14.66 -1.81
C GLU A 165 11.67 -13.41 -1.43
N LEU A 166 11.33 -13.24 -0.15
CA LEU A 166 10.68 -12.02 0.34
C LEU A 166 11.59 -10.80 0.19
N MET A 167 12.86 -10.90 0.54
CA MET A 167 13.83 -9.82 0.39
C MET A 167 14.03 -9.45 -1.08
N LEU A 168 14.25 -10.43 -1.94
CA LEU A 168 14.39 -10.20 -3.38
C LEU A 168 13.15 -9.55 -3.97
N GLY A 169 11.95 -10.04 -3.58
CA GLY A 169 10.70 -9.53 -4.09
C GLY A 169 10.33 -8.14 -3.57
N ILE A 170 10.64 -7.81 -2.33
CA ILE A 170 10.21 -6.56 -1.68
C ILE A 170 11.33 -5.50 -1.69
N LEU A 171 12.55 -5.88 -1.31
CA LEU A 171 13.70 -4.97 -1.24
C LEU A 171 14.47 -4.89 -2.57
N GLY A 172 14.31 -5.87 -3.47
CA GLY A 172 15.06 -5.99 -4.70
C GLY A 172 16.49 -6.53 -4.53
N THR A 173 16.89 -6.89 -3.29
CA THR A 173 18.23 -7.38 -2.95
C THR A 173 18.15 -8.48 -1.90
N ASP A 174 19.04 -9.47 -2.01
CA ASP A 174 19.23 -10.49 -0.98
C ASP A 174 20.11 -9.92 0.15
N ARG A 175 19.56 -9.78 1.34
CA ARG A 175 20.23 -9.30 2.55
C ARG A 175 20.28 -10.38 3.65
N THR A 176 20.13 -11.64 3.27
CA THR A 176 20.13 -12.76 4.25
C THR A 176 21.44 -12.87 5.03
N ALA A 177 22.58 -12.47 4.44
CA ALA A 177 23.87 -12.41 5.11
C ALA A 177 23.96 -11.36 6.24
N GLU A 178 23.06 -10.36 6.24
CA GLU A 178 23.02 -9.33 7.27
C GLU A 178 22.14 -9.72 8.48
N LEU A 179 21.46 -10.86 8.44
CA LEU A 179 20.53 -11.30 9.49
C LEU A 179 21.20 -11.61 10.83
N ASP A 180 22.50 -11.90 10.82
CA ASP A 180 23.22 -12.17 12.07
C ASP A 180 23.68 -10.88 12.78
N ASP A 181 24.06 -9.85 12.01
CA ASP A 181 24.64 -8.61 12.55
C ASP A 181 23.64 -7.44 12.61
N ARG A 182 22.66 -7.39 11.70
CA ARG A 182 21.75 -6.24 11.50
C ARG A 182 20.28 -6.66 11.37
N GLU A 183 19.91 -7.72 12.03
CA GLU A 183 18.57 -8.32 11.95
C GLU A 183 17.42 -7.30 12.05
N SER A 184 17.44 -6.48 13.11
CA SER A 184 16.35 -5.51 13.37
C SER A 184 16.19 -4.50 12.24
N SER A 185 17.29 -4.03 11.64
CA SER A 185 17.28 -3.08 10.52
C SER A 185 16.72 -3.74 9.26
N VAL A 186 17.15 -4.96 8.95
CA VAL A 186 16.70 -5.69 7.76
C VAL A 186 15.19 -5.96 7.81
N PHE A 187 14.67 -6.42 8.95
CA PHE A 187 13.24 -6.65 9.09
C PHE A 187 12.42 -5.35 9.14
N ALA A 188 12.95 -4.27 9.71
CA ALA A 188 12.30 -2.97 9.66
C ALA A 188 12.18 -2.45 8.22
N ASP A 189 13.25 -2.56 7.42
CA ASP A 189 13.25 -2.20 6.00
C ASP A 189 12.24 -3.06 5.22
N LEU A 190 12.23 -4.38 5.45
CA LEU A 190 11.27 -5.29 4.81
C LEU A 190 9.82 -4.90 5.11
N CYS A 191 9.50 -4.61 6.36
CA CYS A 191 8.16 -4.19 6.78
C CYS A 191 7.77 -2.84 6.15
N SER A 192 8.70 -1.87 6.15
CA SER A 192 8.47 -0.54 5.56
C SER A 192 8.21 -0.63 4.05
N GLN A 193 9.02 -1.39 3.32
CA GLN A 193 8.83 -1.57 1.88
C GLN A 193 7.58 -2.42 1.57
N ALA A 194 7.22 -3.39 2.39
CA ALA A 194 5.97 -4.13 2.27
C ALA A 194 4.75 -3.20 2.42
N GLN A 195 4.79 -2.25 3.36
CA GLN A 195 3.73 -1.25 3.52
C GLN A 195 3.61 -0.34 2.29
N ILE A 196 4.73 0.11 1.75
CA ILE A 196 4.74 0.93 0.52
C ILE A 196 4.14 0.15 -0.65
N LEU A 197 4.49 -1.13 -0.78
CA LEU A 197 3.96 -2.01 -1.83
C LEU A 197 2.46 -2.25 -1.66
N GLU A 198 1.99 -2.53 -0.44
CA GLU A 198 0.56 -2.67 -0.12
C GLU A 198 -0.22 -1.41 -0.51
N ASN A 199 0.27 -0.22 -0.14
CA ASN A 199 -0.37 1.04 -0.50
C ASN A 199 -0.46 1.26 -2.02
N LYS A 200 0.54 0.80 -2.79
CA LYS A 200 0.50 0.85 -4.26
C LYS A 200 -0.58 -0.08 -4.81
N VAL A 201 -0.70 -1.30 -4.27
CA VAL A 201 -1.76 -2.25 -4.65
C VAL A 201 -3.13 -1.66 -4.39
N VAL A 202 -3.37 -1.15 -3.19
CA VAL A 202 -4.67 -0.57 -2.79
C VAL A 202 -5.06 0.62 -3.69
N ARG A 203 -4.12 1.48 -4.04
CA ARG A 203 -4.38 2.58 -4.99
C ARG A 203 -4.76 2.06 -6.37
N LEU A 204 -4.01 1.10 -6.87
CA LEU A 204 -4.28 0.51 -8.18
C LEU A 204 -5.64 -0.20 -8.22
N GLU A 205 -5.99 -0.95 -7.17
CA GLU A 205 -7.32 -1.57 -7.02
C GLU A 205 -8.44 -0.51 -7.04
N HIS A 206 -8.22 0.62 -6.37
CA HIS A 206 -9.17 1.73 -6.39
C HIS A 206 -9.31 2.35 -7.79
N ASP A 207 -8.19 2.55 -8.50
CA ASP A 207 -8.17 3.16 -9.82
C ASP A 207 -8.88 2.31 -10.88
N ILE A 208 -8.85 0.96 -10.73
CA ILE A 208 -9.51 0.03 -11.67
C ILE A 208 -10.86 -0.49 -11.17
N ASN A 209 -11.34 -0.05 -10.01
CA ASN A 209 -12.60 -0.54 -9.43
C ASN A 209 -13.79 -0.26 -10.36
N GLY A 210 -14.51 -1.33 -10.76
CA GLY A 210 -15.61 -1.23 -11.69
C GLY A 210 -15.21 -1.14 -13.18
N GLY A 211 -13.93 -1.35 -13.49
CA GLY A 211 -13.31 -1.17 -14.80
C GLY A 211 -12.62 0.19 -14.93
N TYR A 212 -11.86 0.37 -16.00
CA TYR A 212 -11.19 1.64 -16.31
C TYR A 212 -11.63 2.19 -17.65
N PHE A 213 -12.22 3.39 -17.66
CA PHE A 213 -12.68 4.11 -18.82
C PHE A 213 -11.84 5.35 -19.07
N PHE A 214 -11.17 5.39 -20.21
CA PHE A 214 -10.40 6.53 -20.65
C PHE A 214 -11.31 7.58 -21.31
N ALA A 215 -11.11 8.86 -20.97
CA ALA A 215 -11.89 9.98 -21.50
C ALA A 215 -13.42 9.78 -21.38
N GLY A 216 -13.87 8.99 -20.40
CA GLY A 216 -15.26 8.79 -20.02
C GLY A 216 -16.04 7.77 -20.85
N ASN A 217 -15.52 7.28 -21.99
CA ASN A 217 -16.25 6.38 -22.87
C ASN A 217 -15.42 5.28 -23.55
N ILE A 218 -14.09 5.31 -23.45
CA ILE A 218 -13.24 4.27 -24.04
C ILE A 218 -12.90 3.26 -22.96
N GLU A 219 -13.46 2.06 -23.04
CA GLU A 219 -13.14 0.98 -22.12
C GLU A 219 -11.74 0.43 -22.40
N ILE A 220 -10.85 0.59 -21.41
CA ILE A 220 -9.49 0.05 -21.43
C ILE A 220 -9.40 -1.24 -20.63
N ILE A 221 -10.08 -1.29 -19.48
CA ILE A 221 -10.18 -2.46 -18.62
C ILE A 221 -11.65 -2.69 -18.33
N SER A 222 -12.16 -3.84 -18.76
CA SER A 222 -13.55 -4.25 -18.45
C SER A 222 -13.70 -4.53 -16.95
N GLU A 223 -14.92 -4.46 -16.45
CA GLU A 223 -15.23 -4.80 -15.06
C GLU A 223 -14.83 -6.24 -14.71
N GLU A 224 -15.03 -7.19 -15.60
CA GLU A 224 -14.62 -8.58 -15.42
C GLU A 224 -13.10 -8.71 -15.27
N LYS A 225 -12.34 -8.06 -16.15
CA LYS A 225 -10.88 -8.04 -16.09
C LYS A 225 -10.37 -7.33 -14.84
N ALA A 226 -11.00 -6.23 -14.44
CA ALA A 226 -10.66 -5.52 -13.20
C ALA A 226 -10.84 -6.43 -11.98
N ARG A 227 -11.96 -7.15 -11.88
CA ARG A 227 -12.21 -8.13 -10.80
C ARG A 227 -11.17 -9.25 -10.78
N ALA A 228 -10.81 -9.78 -11.94
CA ALA A 228 -9.78 -10.83 -12.05
C ALA A 228 -8.42 -10.33 -11.56
N LEU A 229 -8.02 -9.11 -11.94
CA LEU A 229 -6.78 -8.47 -11.48
C LEU A 229 -6.79 -8.19 -9.98
N THR A 230 -7.89 -7.68 -9.44
CA THR A 230 -8.04 -7.43 -7.99
C THR A 230 -7.88 -8.74 -7.19
N ASN A 231 -8.52 -9.83 -7.62
CA ASN A 231 -8.38 -11.14 -6.98
C ASN A 231 -6.93 -11.67 -7.04
N GLU A 232 -6.19 -11.38 -8.12
CA GLU A 232 -4.78 -11.74 -8.23
C GLU A 232 -3.91 -10.89 -7.29
N PHE A 233 -4.20 -9.60 -7.18
CA PHE A 233 -3.47 -8.67 -6.31
C PHE A 233 -3.77 -8.85 -4.83
N ASP A 234 -4.94 -9.37 -4.45
CA ASP A 234 -5.30 -9.67 -3.06
C ASP A 234 -4.28 -10.57 -2.38
N ARG A 235 -3.69 -11.53 -3.10
CA ARG A 235 -2.63 -12.39 -2.55
C ARG A 235 -1.37 -11.58 -2.22
N LEU A 236 -0.93 -10.70 -3.11
CA LEU A 236 0.22 -9.82 -2.89
C LEU A 236 -0.02 -8.88 -1.71
N LYS A 237 -1.20 -8.26 -1.67
CA LYS A 237 -1.65 -7.39 -0.58
C LYS A 237 -1.69 -8.13 0.76
N GLY A 238 -2.26 -9.34 0.78
CA GLY A 238 -2.32 -10.20 1.97
C GLY A 238 -0.93 -10.56 2.50
N MET A 239 0.02 -10.90 1.62
CA MET A 239 1.41 -11.15 2.01
C MET A 239 2.06 -9.90 2.58
N CYS A 240 1.93 -8.74 1.94
CA CYS A 240 2.48 -7.48 2.44
C CYS A 240 1.93 -7.11 3.82
N ASN A 241 0.61 -7.22 4.02
CA ASN A 241 -0.03 -6.95 5.31
C ASN A 241 0.47 -7.91 6.41
N GLN A 242 0.63 -9.19 6.07
CA GLN A 242 1.11 -10.17 7.03
C GLN A 242 2.58 -9.94 7.40
N ILE A 243 3.45 -9.60 6.44
CA ILE A 243 4.87 -9.27 6.71
C ILE A 243 5.00 -8.11 7.70
N GLN A 244 4.16 -7.08 7.61
CA GLN A 244 4.18 -5.97 8.55
C GLN A 244 3.92 -6.42 10.01
N ARG A 245 3.16 -7.48 10.20
CA ARG A 245 2.90 -8.09 11.53
C ARG A 245 4.06 -8.95 12.00
N TYR A 246 4.83 -9.52 11.08
CA TYR A 246 5.96 -10.40 11.35
C TYR A 246 7.30 -9.62 11.35
N ASN A 247 7.36 -8.56 12.14
CA ASN A 247 8.45 -7.58 12.14
C ASN A 247 9.69 -7.98 12.97
N THR A 248 9.78 -9.23 13.42
CA THR A 248 10.92 -9.77 14.17
C THR A 248 11.27 -11.16 13.67
N LYS A 249 12.52 -11.61 13.87
CA LYS A 249 12.97 -12.96 13.53
C LYS A 249 12.11 -14.04 14.19
N ALA A 250 11.74 -13.81 15.45
CA ALA A 250 10.87 -14.69 16.21
C ALA A 250 9.53 -14.92 15.50
N LYS A 251 8.92 -13.86 14.98
CA LYS A 251 7.67 -13.94 14.23
C LYS A 251 7.90 -14.51 12.82
N MET A 252 8.95 -14.08 12.11
CA MET A 252 9.28 -14.55 10.77
C MET A 252 9.50 -16.07 10.68
N ARG A 253 9.99 -16.71 11.75
CA ARG A 253 10.11 -18.17 11.86
C ARG A 253 8.78 -18.91 11.66
N ASN A 254 7.67 -18.24 11.92
CA ASN A 254 6.32 -18.81 11.90
C ASN A 254 5.56 -18.55 10.59
N ILE A 255 6.21 -17.99 9.57
CA ILE A 255 5.63 -17.90 8.24
C ILE A 255 5.68 -19.27 7.57
N GLU A 256 4.52 -19.78 7.17
CA GLU A 256 4.37 -21.14 6.60
C GLU A 256 3.98 -21.08 5.10
N TRP A 257 4.39 -20.02 4.41
CA TRP A 257 4.12 -19.92 2.97
C TRP A 257 5.06 -20.85 2.18
N PRO A 258 4.55 -21.55 1.15
CA PRO A 258 5.40 -22.24 0.19
C PRO A 258 6.29 -21.24 -0.54
N VAL A 259 7.57 -21.58 -0.67
CA VAL A 259 8.59 -20.70 -1.26
C VAL A 259 8.28 -20.36 -2.72
N ASP A 260 7.78 -21.33 -3.48
CA ASP A 260 7.35 -21.17 -4.88
C ASP A 260 6.18 -20.19 -5.02
N ILE A 261 5.20 -20.24 -4.12
CA ILE A 261 4.08 -19.28 -4.08
C ILE A 261 4.58 -17.87 -3.82
N VAL A 262 5.51 -17.70 -2.87
CA VAL A 262 6.11 -16.38 -2.59
C VAL A 262 6.87 -15.88 -3.81
N ARG A 263 7.71 -16.72 -4.43
CA ARG A 263 8.47 -16.36 -5.62
C ARG A 263 7.53 -15.90 -6.73
N THR A 264 6.53 -16.70 -7.10
CA THR A 264 5.57 -16.35 -8.16
C THR A 264 4.85 -15.05 -7.85
N THR A 265 4.34 -14.89 -6.62
CA THR A 265 3.62 -13.67 -6.23
C THR A 265 4.52 -12.43 -6.28
N MET A 266 5.74 -12.52 -5.78
CA MET A 266 6.67 -11.39 -5.72
C MET A 266 7.32 -11.05 -7.07
N THR A 267 7.38 -11.96 -8.02
CA THR A 267 7.93 -11.71 -9.36
C THR A 267 6.85 -11.45 -10.39
N GLU A 268 5.90 -12.36 -10.57
CA GLU A 268 4.90 -12.28 -11.65
C GLU A 268 3.76 -11.32 -11.32
N THR A 269 3.13 -11.50 -10.15
CA THR A 269 1.99 -10.65 -9.77
C THR A 269 2.43 -9.20 -9.54
N ARG A 270 3.59 -9.00 -8.91
CA ARG A 270 4.15 -7.66 -8.73
C ARG A 270 4.48 -7.01 -10.07
N LYS A 271 5.09 -7.74 -11.01
CA LYS A 271 5.39 -7.23 -12.35
C LYS A 271 4.10 -6.81 -13.08
N LYS A 272 3.06 -7.63 -13.05
CA LYS A 272 1.76 -7.28 -13.64
C LYS A 272 1.19 -6.00 -13.03
N MET A 273 1.28 -5.85 -11.71
CA MET A 273 0.84 -4.64 -11.00
C MET A 273 1.64 -3.41 -11.46
N GLU A 274 2.96 -3.52 -11.57
CA GLU A 274 3.85 -2.43 -12.01
C GLU A 274 3.60 -2.06 -13.47
N ASP A 275 3.42 -3.06 -14.36
CA ASP A 275 3.08 -2.86 -15.77
C ASP A 275 1.73 -2.15 -15.93
N LEU A 276 0.72 -2.60 -15.17
CA LEU A 276 -0.61 -1.97 -15.16
C LEU A 276 -0.56 -0.53 -14.64
N SER A 277 0.11 -0.31 -13.53
CA SER A 277 0.29 1.04 -12.96
C SER A 277 1.01 1.99 -13.92
N THR A 278 2.01 1.48 -14.65
CA THR A 278 2.73 2.25 -15.66
C THR A 278 1.82 2.57 -16.84
N MET A 279 1.05 1.60 -17.31
CA MET A 279 0.09 1.77 -18.39
C MET A 279 -0.95 2.86 -18.04
N LEU A 280 -1.55 2.81 -16.86
CA LEU A 280 -2.55 3.80 -16.43
C LEU A 280 -1.95 5.21 -16.34
N ARG A 281 -0.72 5.34 -15.85
CA ARG A 281 -0.02 6.63 -15.80
C ARG A 281 0.27 7.16 -17.20
N GLU A 282 0.72 6.31 -18.12
CA GLU A 282 0.94 6.72 -19.51
C GLU A 282 -0.37 7.14 -20.20
N LEU A 283 -1.50 6.50 -19.86
CA LEU A 283 -2.82 6.92 -20.32
C LEU A 283 -3.19 8.33 -19.86
N ASP A 284 -2.85 8.71 -18.65
CA ASP A 284 -3.08 10.07 -18.16
C ASP A 284 -2.31 11.12 -18.98
N ASP A 285 -1.10 10.78 -19.45
CA ASP A 285 -0.34 11.65 -20.36
C ASP A 285 -1.05 11.87 -21.71
N PHE A 286 -1.73 10.85 -22.24
CA PHE A 286 -2.52 10.97 -23.46
C PHE A 286 -3.82 11.76 -23.29
N LYS A 287 -4.37 11.81 -22.07
CA LYS A 287 -5.69 12.39 -21.80
C LYS A 287 -5.83 13.84 -22.29
N GLN A 288 -4.82 14.63 -22.06
CA GLN A 288 -4.82 16.05 -22.47
C GLN A 288 -4.79 16.18 -23.99
N ILE A 289 -3.93 15.43 -24.70
CA ILE A 289 -3.77 15.50 -26.14
C ILE A 289 -5.03 14.98 -26.83
N ILE A 290 -5.57 13.85 -26.39
CA ILE A 290 -6.79 13.27 -26.97
C ILE A 290 -8.00 14.13 -26.71
N SER A 291 -8.15 14.71 -25.50
CA SER A 291 -9.23 15.65 -25.20
C SER A 291 -9.17 16.91 -26.10
N TYR A 292 -7.96 17.42 -26.33
CA TYR A 292 -7.72 18.53 -27.23
C TYR A 292 -8.11 18.17 -28.68
N LEU A 293 -7.63 17.04 -29.20
CA LEU A 293 -7.91 16.61 -30.57
C LEU A 293 -9.39 16.28 -30.77
N ARG A 294 -10.11 15.75 -29.79
CA ARG A 294 -11.57 15.54 -29.85
C ARG A 294 -12.33 16.85 -29.95
N THR A 295 -11.92 17.84 -29.18
CA THR A 295 -12.50 19.19 -29.29
C THR A 295 -12.17 19.79 -30.66
N ALA A 296 -10.95 19.63 -31.13
CA ALA A 296 -10.48 20.08 -32.44
C ALA A 296 -11.29 19.46 -33.58
N GLN A 297 -11.58 18.18 -33.51
CA GLN A 297 -12.36 17.44 -34.53
C GLN A 297 -13.70 18.09 -34.84
N SER A 298 -14.38 18.68 -33.85
CA SER A 298 -15.66 19.37 -34.06
C SER A 298 -15.53 20.65 -34.87
N ASN A 299 -14.35 21.26 -34.93
CA ASN A 299 -14.07 22.53 -35.60
C ASN A 299 -13.52 22.34 -37.03
N ILE A 300 -13.08 21.13 -37.38
CA ILE A 300 -12.51 20.82 -38.69
C ILE A 300 -13.64 20.43 -39.67
N PRO A 301 -13.66 20.98 -40.89
CA PRO A 301 -14.58 20.54 -41.92
C PRO A 301 -14.32 19.08 -42.33
N GLU A 302 -15.34 18.41 -42.89
CA GLU A 302 -15.20 17.06 -43.39
C GLU A 302 -14.06 16.97 -44.41
N GLY A 303 -13.19 15.96 -44.26
CA GLY A 303 -12.02 15.74 -45.10
C GLY A 303 -11.02 14.80 -44.50
N ASP A 304 -9.91 14.58 -45.19
CA ASP A 304 -8.85 13.62 -44.79
C ASP A 304 -8.23 13.95 -43.43
N PHE A 305 -8.01 15.20 -43.12
CA PHE A 305 -7.42 15.61 -41.85
C PHE A 305 -8.32 15.31 -40.65
N LYS A 306 -9.65 15.55 -40.79
CA LYS A 306 -10.61 15.20 -39.75
C LYS A 306 -10.65 13.68 -39.54
N LYS A 307 -10.61 12.91 -40.62
CA LYS A 307 -10.58 11.45 -40.57
C LYS A 307 -9.32 10.92 -39.89
N GLU A 308 -8.16 11.50 -40.20
CA GLU A 308 -6.89 11.13 -39.57
C GLU A 308 -6.92 11.31 -38.04
N ILE A 309 -7.47 12.44 -37.56
CA ILE A 309 -7.66 12.69 -36.12
C ILE A 309 -8.67 11.71 -35.51
N THR A 310 -9.75 11.40 -36.21
CA THR A 310 -10.75 10.42 -35.75
C THR A 310 -10.13 9.05 -35.58
N ASP A 311 -9.45 8.58 -36.63
CA ASP A 311 -8.79 7.26 -36.65
C ASP A 311 -7.73 7.18 -35.53
N ALA A 312 -6.97 8.26 -35.32
CA ALA A 312 -6.03 8.30 -34.22
C ALA A 312 -6.69 8.25 -32.84
N ASN A 313 -7.79 8.97 -32.62
CA ASN A 313 -8.52 8.91 -31.35
C ASN A 313 -9.15 7.53 -31.07
N ASP A 314 -9.60 6.82 -32.10
CA ASP A 314 -10.24 5.52 -31.95
C ASP A 314 -9.23 4.38 -31.69
N GLN A 315 -7.97 4.56 -32.11
CA GLN A 315 -6.92 3.56 -31.89
C GLN A 315 -6.43 3.46 -30.45
N ILE A 316 -6.74 4.41 -29.57
CA ILE A 316 -6.18 4.47 -28.20
C ILE A 316 -6.40 3.17 -27.43
N ALA A 317 -7.59 2.59 -27.46
CA ALA A 317 -7.91 1.36 -26.70
C ALA A 317 -7.04 0.16 -27.14
N THR A 318 -6.67 0.10 -28.41
CA THR A 318 -5.81 -0.96 -28.95
C THR A 318 -4.34 -0.68 -28.64
N VAL A 319 -3.88 0.57 -28.82
CA VAL A 319 -2.47 0.94 -28.69
C VAL A 319 -1.98 0.85 -27.24
N VAL A 320 -2.78 1.21 -26.26
CA VAL A 320 -2.37 1.18 -24.83
C VAL A 320 -2.06 -0.22 -24.32
N THR A 321 -2.60 -1.24 -24.96
CA THR A 321 -2.32 -2.65 -24.62
C THR A 321 -1.06 -3.20 -25.30
N GLN A 322 -0.44 -2.43 -26.19
CA GLN A 322 0.75 -2.82 -26.96
C GLN A 322 2.05 -2.53 -26.18
N SER A 323 3.18 -2.85 -26.82
CA SER A 323 4.51 -2.58 -26.26
C SER A 323 4.78 -1.08 -26.07
N LYS A 324 5.70 -0.74 -25.18
CA LYS A 324 6.10 0.65 -24.94
C LYS A 324 6.50 1.38 -26.22
N SER A 325 7.27 0.72 -27.10
CA SER A 325 7.71 1.34 -28.37
C SER A 325 6.51 1.75 -29.26
N VAL A 326 5.46 0.94 -29.30
CA VAL A 326 4.25 1.27 -30.06
C VAL A 326 3.50 2.46 -29.42
N ARG A 327 3.42 2.49 -28.09
CA ARG A 327 2.82 3.60 -27.35
C ARG A 327 3.58 4.91 -27.56
N ASP A 328 4.92 4.89 -27.52
CA ASP A 328 5.75 6.05 -27.77
C ASP A 328 5.58 6.58 -29.21
N THR A 329 5.53 5.70 -30.21
CA THR A 329 5.27 6.07 -31.60
C THR A 329 3.89 6.72 -31.75
N TYR A 330 2.88 6.15 -31.11
CA TYR A 330 1.53 6.73 -31.12
C TYR A 330 1.47 8.09 -30.44
N LYS A 331 2.14 8.29 -29.33
CA LYS A 331 2.26 9.60 -28.66
C LYS A 331 2.82 10.66 -29.58
N ASN A 332 3.94 10.35 -30.26
CA ASN A 332 4.56 11.26 -31.22
C ASN A 332 3.60 11.61 -32.39
N ASN A 333 2.82 10.63 -32.84
CA ASN A 333 1.80 10.88 -33.87
C ASN A 333 0.69 11.86 -33.37
N LEU A 334 0.17 11.64 -32.15
CA LEU A 334 -0.81 12.55 -31.56
C LEU A 334 -0.25 13.97 -31.36
N GLU A 335 1.01 14.13 -30.96
CA GLU A 335 1.66 15.43 -30.83
C GLU A 335 1.80 16.12 -32.19
N SER A 336 2.19 15.38 -33.23
CA SER A 336 2.22 15.91 -34.61
C SER A 336 0.84 16.34 -35.10
N LEU A 337 -0.20 15.57 -34.82
CA LEU A 337 -1.59 15.95 -35.17
C LEU A 337 -2.04 17.20 -34.42
N ARG A 338 -1.64 17.36 -33.16
CA ARG A 338 -1.93 18.56 -32.36
C ARG A 338 -1.24 19.80 -32.96
N GLU A 339 0.02 19.69 -33.36
CA GLU A 339 0.75 20.79 -33.99
C GLU A 339 0.14 21.18 -35.34
N ARG A 340 -0.16 20.20 -36.19
CA ARG A 340 -0.83 20.43 -37.49
C ARG A 340 -2.21 21.10 -37.32
N TYR A 341 -2.95 20.69 -36.29
CA TYR A 341 -4.23 21.34 -35.99
C TYR A 341 -4.03 22.80 -35.53
N ALA A 342 -3.06 23.04 -34.67
CA ALA A 342 -2.78 24.42 -34.24
C ALA A 342 -2.37 25.32 -35.39
N GLU A 343 -1.59 24.82 -36.38
CA GLU A 343 -1.23 25.53 -37.61
C GLU A 343 -2.47 25.81 -38.46
N TRP A 344 -3.25 24.78 -38.74
CA TRP A 344 -4.49 24.92 -39.50
C TRP A 344 -5.45 25.89 -38.83
N TYR A 345 -5.62 25.80 -37.51
CA TYR A 345 -6.50 26.71 -36.76
C TYR A 345 -6.03 28.16 -36.85
N MET A 346 -4.74 28.40 -36.74
CA MET A 346 -4.18 29.75 -36.87
C MET A 346 -4.37 30.32 -38.26
N GLU A 347 -4.21 29.49 -39.30
CA GLU A 347 -4.49 29.95 -40.69
C GLU A 347 -5.95 30.32 -40.88
N GLU A 348 -6.88 29.47 -40.44
CA GLU A 348 -8.33 29.79 -40.53
C GLU A 348 -8.73 30.99 -39.67
N TYR A 349 -8.15 31.08 -38.45
CA TYR A 349 -8.36 32.22 -37.57
C TYR A 349 -7.91 33.52 -38.26
N LEU A 350 -6.73 33.54 -38.86
CA LEU A 350 -6.22 34.74 -39.57
C LEU A 350 -7.00 35.08 -40.82
N LYS A 351 -7.60 34.11 -41.50
CA LYS A 351 -8.54 34.34 -42.62
C LYS A 351 -9.84 35.05 -42.17
N ALA A 352 -10.31 34.73 -40.97
CA ALA A 352 -11.54 35.24 -40.39
C ALA A 352 -11.34 36.59 -39.63
N HIS A 353 -10.09 36.93 -39.31
CA HIS A 353 -9.77 38.10 -38.48
C HIS A 353 -8.74 38.98 -39.18
N ILE A 354 -8.79 40.26 -38.92
CA ILE A 354 -7.83 41.27 -39.41
C ILE A 354 -6.85 41.68 -38.31
N SER A 355 -5.67 42.11 -38.68
CA SER A 355 -4.71 42.65 -37.69
C SER A 355 -5.30 43.85 -36.96
N ASN A 356 -4.81 44.12 -35.73
CA ASN A 356 -5.23 45.33 -34.99
C ASN A 356 -4.92 46.64 -35.74
N ILE A 357 -3.85 46.64 -36.54
CA ILE A 357 -3.49 47.78 -37.40
C ILE A 357 -4.54 47.95 -38.51
N ASP A 358 -4.94 46.88 -39.15
CA ASP A 358 -5.94 46.89 -40.22
C ASP A 358 -7.36 47.11 -39.68
N ALA A 359 -7.65 46.63 -38.45
CA ALA A 359 -8.87 47.00 -37.74
C ALA A 359 -8.98 48.50 -37.50
N GLY A 360 -7.86 49.13 -37.10
CA GLY A 360 -7.80 50.61 -36.97
C GLY A 360 -7.99 51.34 -38.31
N LYS A 361 -7.43 50.81 -39.41
CA LYS A 361 -7.66 51.35 -40.75
C LYS A 361 -9.12 51.17 -41.19
N LEU A 362 -9.68 49.99 -40.97
CA LEU A 362 -11.09 49.71 -41.29
C LEU A 362 -12.02 50.65 -40.52
N GLN A 363 -11.79 50.85 -39.23
CA GLN A 363 -12.57 51.77 -38.42
C GLN A 363 -12.50 53.22 -38.93
N ARG A 364 -11.31 53.68 -39.39
CA ARG A 364 -11.15 54.97 -40.00
C ARG A 364 -11.93 55.08 -41.32
N LEU A 365 -11.88 54.04 -42.17
CA LEU A 365 -12.65 53.92 -43.39
C LEU A 365 -14.17 53.95 -43.12
N MET A 366 -14.63 53.26 -42.13
CA MET A 366 -16.04 53.17 -41.72
C MET A 366 -16.58 54.53 -41.22
N ASN A 367 -15.70 55.40 -40.76
CA ASN A 367 -16.05 56.74 -40.21
C ASN A 367 -15.64 57.90 -41.13
N CYS A 368 -15.09 57.62 -42.30
CA CYS A 368 -14.67 58.72 -43.21
C CYS A 368 -15.86 59.33 -43.96
N ASP A 369 -15.66 60.61 -44.45
CA ASP A 369 -16.69 61.36 -45.18
C ASP A 369 -17.09 60.64 -46.47
N ASN A 370 -16.15 60.04 -47.19
CA ASN A 370 -16.44 59.27 -48.40
C ASN A 370 -17.43 58.10 -48.14
N LYS A 371 -17.34 57.40 -47.02
CA LYS A 371 -18.32 56.39 -46.64
C LYS A 371 -19.68 56.99 -46.35
N ARG A 372 -19.75 58.16 -45.69
CA ARG A 372 -21.02 58.87 -45.48
C ARG A 372 -21.67 59.25 -46.77
N VAL A 373 -20.88 59.74 -47.76
CA VAL A 373 -21.38 60.04 -49.11
C VAL A 373 -21.91 58.78 -49.80
N CYS A 374 -21.17 57.64 -49.71
CA CYS A 374 -21.60 56.37 -50.24
C CYS A 374 -22.89 55.83 -49.58
N ASP A 375 -23.04 56.03 -48.28
CA ASP A 375 -24.28 55.64 -47.57
C ASP A 375 -25.48 56.45 -48.10
N ILE A 376 -25.33 57.77 -48.26
CA ILE A 376 -26.38 58.64 -48.80
C ILE A 376 -26.74 58.32 -50.27
N VAL A 377 -25.71 58.08 -51.10
CA VAL A 377 -25.91 57.72 -52.49
C VAL A 377 -26.52 56.35 -52.67
N SER A 378 -26.18 55.36 -51.85
CA SER A 378 -26.73 54.04 -51.89
C SER A 378 -28.21 53.93 -51.53
N ASP A 379 -28.73 54.93 -50.79
CA ASP A 379 -30.15 55.02 -50.46
C ASP A 379 -30.95 55.72 -51.56
N ALA A 380 -30.28 56.25 -52.62
CA ALA A 380 -30.95 56.89 -53.72
C ALA A 380 -31.51 55.87 -54.70
N SER A 381 -32.76 56.05 -55.12
CA SER A 381 -33.54 55.08 -55.93
C SER A 381 -33.00 54.85 -57.36
N PHE A 382 -32.03 55.63 -57.81
CA PHE A 382 -31.45 55.56 -59.17
C PHE A 382 -30.03 54.92 -59.18
N VAL A 383 -29.52 54.43 -58.02
CA VAL A 383 -28.22 53.75 -57.93
C VAL A 383 -28.42 52.30 -57.51
N ASN A 384 -27.67 51.40 -58.15
CA ASN A 384 -27.68 50.01 -57.75
C ASN A 384 -26.59 49.83 -56.68
N PRO A 385 -26.96 49.69 -55.40
CA PRO A 385 -26.01 49.66 -54.28
C PRO A 385 -25.36 48.30 -54.07
N MET A 386 -25.65 47.29 -54.91
CA MET A 386 -25.34 45.88 -54.70
C MET A 386 -23.86 45.64 -54.26
N GLN A 387 -22.90 46.28 -54.89
CA GLN A 387 -21.49 46.11 -54.53
C GLN A 387 -21.13 46.74 -53.21
N TYR A 388 -21.71 47.91 -52.89
CA TYR A 388 -21.50 48.62 -51.67
C TYR A 388 -22.14 47.89 -50.48
N ASP A 389 -23.33 47.37 -50.65
CA ASP A 389 -24.03 46.58 -49.65
C ASP A 389 -23.30 45.27 -49.36
N GLN A 390 -22.79 44.61 -50.39
CA GLN A 390 -21.91 43.44 -50.19
C GLN A 390 -20.64 43.75 -49.43
N TRP A 391 -20.02 44.90 -49.74
CA TRP A 391 -18.84 45.37 -49.02
C TRP A 391 -19.19 45.68 -47.56
N LYS A 392 -20.29 46.37 -47.27
CA LYS A 392 -20.78 46.65 -45.91
C LYS A 392 -20.98 45.36 -45.11
N GLN A 393 -21.66 44.39 -45.69
CA GLN A 393 -21.92 43.11 -45.06
C GLN A 393 -20.63 42.33 -44.76
N LYS A 394 -19.70 42.32 -45.71
CA LYS A 394 -18.39 41.65 -45.50
C LYS A 394 -17.55 42.36 -44.45
N SER A 395 -17.48 43.68 -44.50
CA SER A 395 -16.70 44.50 -43.56
C SER A 395 -17.22 44.41 -42.12
N ALA A 396 -18.56 44.32 -41.95
CA ALA A 396 -19.17 44.16 -40.63
C ALA A 396 -18.90 42.80 -39.97
N LYS A 397 -18.53 41.77 -40.78
CA LYS A 397 -18.16 40.46 -40.27
C LYS A 397 -16.70 40.35 -39.83
N LEU A 398 -15.85 41.30 -40.26
CA LEU A 398 -14.45 41.30 -39.92
C LEU A 398 -14.26 41.74 -38.47
N LYS A 399 -13.58 40.89 -37.67
CA LYS A 399 -13.24 41.15 -36.27
C LYS A 399 -11.71 41.31 -36.11
N PRO A 400 -11.23 42.15 -35.20
CA PRO A 400 -9.81 42.20 -34.87
C PRO A 400 -9.35 40.84 -34.31
N ALA A 401 -8.14 40.46 -34.66
CA ALA A 401 -7.51 39.28 -34.07
C ALA A 401 -7.28 39.51 -32.57
N ASP A 402 -7.65 38.54 -31.74
CA ASP A 402 -7.36 38.56 -30.32
C ASP A 402 -5.86 38.30 -30.11
N PRO A 403 -5.13 39.26 -29.49
CA PRO A 403 -3.70 39.12 -29.25
C PRO A 403 -3.35 38.01 -28.28
N SER A 404 -4.32 37.48 -27.54
CA SER A 404 -4.12 36.32 -26.65
C SER A 404 -4.14 34.98 -27.38
N VAL A 405 -4.61 34.92 -28.63
CA VAL A 405 -4.59 33.70 -29.44
C VAL A 405 -3.18 33.51 -29.99
N THR A 406 -2.44 32.60 -29.37
CA THR A 406 -1.09 32.20 -29.75
C THR A 406 -1.04 30.75 -30.13
N LYS A 407 -0.03 30.39 -30.92
CA LYS A 407 0.29 28.99 -31.25
C LYS A 407 0.91 28.33 -30.01
N GLN A 408 0.09 27.85 -29.08
CA GLN A 408 0.53 27.07 -27.91
C GLN A 408 0.52 25.58 -28.19
#